data_9d0a41489f3775a53153f21d302e7910
#
_entry.id   9d0a41489f3775a53153f21d302e7910
#
_cell.length_a   1.000
_cell.length_b   1.000
_cell.length_c   1.000
_cell.angle_alpha   90.00
_cell.angle_beta   90.00
_cell.angle_gamma   90.00
#
_symmetry.space_group_name_H-M   'P 1'
#
loop_
_entity.id
_entity.type
_entity.pdbx_description
1 polymer ?
#
loop_
_entity_poly.entity_id
_entity_poly.type
_entity_poly.pdbx_seq_one_letter_code
_entity_poly.pdbx_strand_id
1 'polypeptide(L)'
;MYDAFLYYVDRSFGFSPSVLVCHWVSSVPHLNQFFFGVYMALSLAMAACFAAYIGQARPPWRIVVVFAVALNIGVLCYNLLPACGPLMLLGNRNFIHGDAFAAFAGTQPEVVSLALTFTRNAMPSLHLTWALLVLWISRDLGRGHWLAAIFALFTAVATLSTGEHYLVDLVVAFPFALAIWSLCVGDVSLTHPRRTLTIAGGAIVYLAWIIAIRFAPALFYASPVIPWLVSIATVTATLFVVYSQPTITFVNGEATSSPRANAAKFCQAN
;
A
#
# COMPACT_ATOMS: atom_id res chain seq x y z
N MET A 1 12.73 15.46 9.15
CA MET A 1 11.80 14.53 8.54
C MET A 1 11.41 15.02 7.15
N TYR A 2 10.98 14.12 6.28
CA TYR A 2 10.68 14.43 4.88
C TYR A 2 9.20 14.76 4.62
N ASP A 3 8.43 15.04 5.69
CA ASP A 3 6.99 15.35 5.58
C ASP A 3 6.69 16.50 4.63
N ALA A 4 7.50 17.57 4.66
CA ALA A 4 7.34 18.68 3.74
C ALA A 4 7.49 18.25 2.27
N PHE A 5 8.44 17.36 1.95
CA PHE A 5 8.62 16.82 0.59
C PHE A 5 7.40 16.00 0.16
N LEU A 6 6.90 15.12 1.04
CA LEU A 6 5.72 14.31 0.77
C LEU A 6 4.47 15.17 0.60
N TYR A 7 4.31 16.21 1.42
CA TYR A 7 3.21 17.16 1.31
C TYR A 7 3.25 17.94 -0.02
N TYR A 8 4.45 18.37 -0.45
CA TYR A 8 4.60 19.03 -1.75
C TYR A 8 4.26 18.08 -2.91
N VAL A 9 4.69 16.81 -2.84
CA VAL A 9 4.28 15.80 -3.83
C VAL A 9 2.77 15.61 -3.79
N ASP A 10 2.15 15.54 -2.61
CA ASP A 10 0.68 15.43 -2.46
C ASP A 10 -0.04 16.64 -3.09
N ARG A 11 0.50 17.85 -2.94
CA ARG A 11 -0.04 19.06 -3.60
C ARG A 11 0.19 19.10 -5.11
N SER A 12 1.21 18.46 -5.60
CA SER A 12 1.56 18.47 -7.02
C SER A 12 0.53 17.76 -7.92
N PHE A 13 -0.42 17.02 -7.33
CA PHE A 13 -1.59 16.48 -8.03
C PHE A 13 -2.61 17.54 -8.47
N GLY A 14 -2.36 18.84 -8.19
CA GLY A 14 -3.26 19.97 -8.45
C GLY A 14 -4.13 20.33 -7.24
N PHE A 15 -4.17 19.47 -6.24
CA PHE A 15 -4.77 19.64 -4.91
C PHE A 15 -4.05 18.69 -3.93
N SER A 16 -4.32 18.76 -2.62
CA SER A 16 -3.80 17.77 -1.67
C SER A 16 -4.84 16.67 -1.43
N PRO A 17 -4.66 15.46 -1.99
CA PRO A 17 -5.62 14.37 -1.84
C PRO A 17 -5.81 13.96 -0.37
N SER A 18 -4.75 13.94 0.42
CA SER A 18 -4.83 13.56 1.83
C SER A 18 -5.68 14.56 2.64
N VAL A 19 -5.46 15.86 2.44
CA VAL A 19 -6.25 16.93 3.10
C VAL A 19 -7.70 16.89 2.63
N LEU A 20 -7.93 16.74 1.31
CA LEU A 20 -9.29 16.69 0.75
C LEU A 20 -10.10 15.52 1.32
N VAL A 21 -9.52 14.32 1.36
CA VAL A 21 -10.18 13.11 1.90
C VAL A 21 -10.44 13.27 3.40
N CYS A 22 -9.48 13.79 4.17
CA CYS A 22 -9.66 14.04 5.59
C CYS A 22 -10.82 15.03 5.83
N HIS A 23 -10.82 16.16 5.12
CA HIS A 23 -11.87 17.17 5.26
C HIS A 23 -13.24 16.60 4.90
N TRP A 24 -13.35 15.88 3.79
CA TRP A 24 -14.61 15.26 3.37
C TRP A 24 -15.12 14.26 4.40
N VAL A 25 -14.26 13.35 4.89
CA VAL A 25 -14.65 12.33 5.88
C VAL A 25 -15.02 12.98 7.23
N SER A 26 -14.22 13.97 7.68
CA SER A 26 -14.43 14.66 8.96
C SER A 26 -15.67 15.54 8.98
N SER A 27 -16.15 16.01 7.81
CA SER A 27 -17.37 16.81 7.71
C SER A 27 -18.65 16.03 8.05
N VAL A 28 -18.58 14.68 8.02
CA VAL A 28 -19.70 13.78 8.35
C VAL A 28 -19.31 12.87 9.52
N PRO A 29 -19.83 13.11 10.74
CA PRO A 29 -19.40 12.39 11.93
C PRO A 29 -19.49 10.86 11.83
N HIS A 30 -20.57 10.33 11.25
CA HIS A 30 -20.73 8.87 11.07
C HIS A 30 -19.75 8.29 10.07
N LEU A 31 -19.36 9.05 9.04
CA LEU A 31 -18.37 8.63 8.05
C LEU A 31 -16.97 8.56 8.67
N ASN A 32 -16.64 9.53 9.52
CA ASN A 32 -15.38 9.53 10.26
C ASN A 32 -15.27 8.31 11.18
N GLN A 33 -16.32 8.00 11.95
CA GLN A 33 -16.38 6.83 12.82
C GLN A 33 -16.25 5.53 12.01
N PHE A 34 -16.93 5.45 10.87
CA PHE A 34 -16.87 4.30 9.98
C PHE A 34 -15.45 4.05 9.47
N PHE A 35 -14.78 5.05 8.89
CA PHE A 35 -13.42 4.89 8.37
C PHE A 35 -12.39 4.68 9.47
N PHE A 36 -12.56 5.27 10.64
CA PHE A 36 -11.74 4.94 11.79
C PHE A 36 -11.91 3.47 12.21
N GLY A 37 -13.16 2.96 12.20
CA GLY A 37 -13.44 1.55 12.41
C GLY A 37 -12.78 0.64 11.38
N VAL A 38 -12.80 1.02 10.09
CA VAL A 38 -12.10 0.29 9.01
C VAL A 38 -10.59 0.27 9.26
N TYR A 39 -10.00 1.41 9.64
CA TYR A 39 -8.58 1.51 9.97
C TYR A 39 -8.20 0.53 11.09
N MET A 40 -8.99 0.49 12.17
CA MET A 40 -8.76 -0.40 13.30
C MET A 40 -9.05 -1.89 13.01
N ALA A 41 -9.89 -2.18 12.00
CA ALA A 41 -10.28 -3.56 11.66
C ALA A 41 -9.21 -4.33 10.85
N LEU A 42 -8.07 -3.73 10.53
CA LEU A 42 -7.04 -4.38 9.72
C LEU A 42 -6.55 -5.70 10.32
N SER A 43 -6.26 -5.74 11.60
CA SER A 43 -5.82 -6.98 12.29
C SER A 43 -6.90 -8.07 12.25
N LEU A 44 -8.17 -7.68 12.32
CA LEU A 44 -9.29 -8.61 12.17
C LEU A 44 -9.38 -9.15 10.75
N ALA A 45 -9.17 -8.30 9.71
CA ALA A 45 -9.14 -8.73 8.32
C ALA A 45 -7.98 -9.71 8.04
N MET A 46 -6.80 -9.47 8.62
CA MET A 46 -5.67 -10.39 8.54
C MET A 46 -5.97 -11.73 9.22
N ALA A 47 -6.58 -11.70 10.42
CA ALA A 47 -6.99 -12.91 11.14
C ALA A 47 -8.07 -13.68 10.38
N ALA A 48 -9.07 -13.01 9.81
CA ALA A 48 -10.11 -13.62 8.99
C ALA A 48 -9.54 -14.25 7.72
N CYS A 49 -8.58 -13.58 7.06
CA CYS A 49 -7.86 -14.15 5.92
C CYS A 49 -7.14 -15.45 6.31
N PHE A 50 -6.41 -15.46 7.42
CA PHE A 50 -5.74 -16.65 7.92
C PHE A 50 -6.76 -17.75 8.27
N ALA A 51 -7.83 -17.41 9.00
CA ALA A 51 -8.88 -18.36 9.41
C ALA A 51 -9.56 -19.04 8.21
N ALA A 52 -9.76 -18.31 7.11
CA ALA A 52 -10.35 -18.86 5.89
C ALA A 52 -9.56 -20.04 5.29
N TYR A 53 -8.28 -20.16 5.63
CA TYR A 53 -7.41 -21.23 5.17
C TYR A 53 -7.16 -22.34 6.20
N ILE A 54 -7.52 -22.15 7.48
CA ILE A 54 -7.36 -23.18 8.54
C ILE A 54 -8.14 -24.46 8.20
N GLY A 55 -9.35 -24.34 7.62
CA GLY A 55 -10.21 -25.47 7.24
C GLY A 55 -9.70 -26.28 6.04
N GLN A 56 -8.61 -25.87 5.41
CA GLN A 56 -8.02 -26.55 4.24
C GLN A 56 -6.85 -27.47 4.65
N ALA A 57 -7.09 -28.41 5.58
CA ALA A 57 -6.19 -29.49 6.00
C ALA A 57 -4.86 -29.09 6.68
N ARG A 58 -4.25 -27.96 6.39
CA ARG A 58 -3.07 -27.42 7.09
C ARG A 58 -3.11 -25.91 7.15
N PRO A 59 -2.92 -25.31 8.34
CA PRO A 59 -2.90 -23.86 8.47
C PRO A 59 -1.72 -23.28 7.67
N PRO A 60 -1.98 -22.35 6.74
CA PRO A 60 -0.95 -21.81 5.88
C PRO A 60 -0.09 -20.80 6.64
N TRP A 61 0.85 -21.27 7.44
CA TRP A 61 1.78 -20.44 8.21
C TRP A 61 2.49 -19.36 7.36
N ARG A 62 2.60 -19.59 6.04
CA ARG A 62 3.13 -18.61 5.10
C ARG A 62 2.35 -17.29 5.08
N ILE A 63 1.04 -17.32 5.39
CA ILE A 63 0.23 -16.11 5.51
C ILE A 63 0.72 -15.26 6.69
N VAL A 64 1.02 -15.90 7.82
CA VAL A 64 1.58 -15.19 8.98
C VAL A 64 2.97 -14.62 8.65
N VAL A 65 3.80 -15.42 7.97
CA VAL A 65 5.14 -14.99 7.57
C VAL A 65 5.10 -13.79 6.65
N VAL A 66 4.19 -13.75 5.66
CA VAL A 66 4.12 -12.60 4.74
C VAL A 66 3.80 -11.30 5.46
N PHE A 67 2.88 -11.33 6.43
CA PHE A 67 2.56 -10.16 7.24
C PHE A 67 3.73 -9.73 8.14
N ALA A 68 4.41 -10.69 8.76
CA ALA A 68 5.58 -10.45 9.60
C ALA A 68 6.76 -9.89 8.78
N VAL A 69 7.02 -10.43 7.59
CA VAL A 69 8.07 -9.94 6.68
C VAL A 69 7.74 -8.52 6.21
N ALA A 70 6.47 -8.24 5.84
CA ALA A 70 6.03 -6.91 5.47
C ALA A 70 6.27 -5.89 6.58
N LEU A 71 5.93 -6.25 7.84
CA LEU A 71 6.19 -5.40 9.01
C LEU A 71 7.68 -5.11 9.17
N ASN A 72 8.51 -6.15 9.24
CA ASN A 72 9.93 -5.98 9.54
C ASN A 72 10.67 -5.20 8.46
N ILE A 73 10.43 -5.52 7.18
CA ILE A 73 11.04 -4.77 6.06
C ILE A 73 10.47 -3.35 6.00
N GLY A 74 9.16 -3.16 6.23
CA GLY A 74 8.54 -1.83 6.25
C GLY A 74 9.12 -0.92 7.32
N VAL A 75 9.30 -1.43 8.54
CA VAL A 75 9.95 -0.68 9.63
C VAL A 75 11.39 -0.28 9.27
N LEU A 76 12.15 -1.16 8.60
CA LEU A 76 13.47 -0.80 8.09
C LEU A 76 13.39 0.30 7.01
N CYS A 77 12.39 0.21 6.12
CA CYS A 77 12.17 1.18 5.06
C CYS A 77 11.82 2.59 5.57
N TYR A 78 11.18 2.71 6.73
CA TYR A 78 10.89 4.01 7.35
C TYR A 78 12.15 4.86 7.63
N ASN A 79 13.33 4.24 7.69
CA ASN A 79 14.59 4.97 7.84
C ASN A 79 15.12 5.54 6.50
N LEU A 80 14.60 5.09 5.35
CA LEU A 80 15.01 5.61 4.03
C LEU A 80 14.40 6.99 3.75
N LEU A 81 13.15 7.19 4.16
CA LEU A 81 12.43 8.45 4.06
C LEU A 81 11.60 8.68 5.35
N PRO A 82 12.24 9.10 6.45
CA PRO A 82 11.55 9.25 7.72
C PRO A 82 10.52 10.39 7.66
N ALA A 83 9.24 10.03 7.76
CA ALA A 83 8.08 10.92 7.76
C ALA A 83 6.98 10.39 8.67
N CYS A 84 6.13 11.29 9.18
CA CYS A 84 5.10 11.00 10.18
C CYS A 84 3.67 11.05 9.63
N GLY A 85 3.46 11.70 8.47
CA GLY A 85 2.16 11.95 7.88
C GLY A 85 1.64 13.39 8.06
N PRO A 86 0.64 13.78 7.25
CA PRO A 86 0.18 15.17 7.15
C PRO A 86 -0.43 15.71 8.45
N LEU A 87 -1.07 14.87 9.24
CA LEU A 87 -1.64 15.27 10.53
C LEU A 87 -0.57 15.85 11.48
N MET A 88 0.60 15.22 11.51
CA MET A 88 1.71 15.66 12.39
C MET A 88 2.43 16.89 11.82
N LEU A 89 2.56 16.99 10.50
CA LEU A 89 3.17 18.15 9.85
C LEU A 89 2.32 19.41 10.02
N LEU A 90 1.02 19.31 9.78
CA LEU A 90 0.11 20.44 9.70
C LEU A 90 -0.55 20.78 11.04
N GLY A 91 -0.55 19.83 11.98
CA GLY A 91 -1.30 19.90 13.23
C GLY A 91 -2.80 19.64 13.01
N ASN A 92 -3.46 19.13 14.04
CA ASN A 92 -4.84 18.64 13.96
C ASN A 92 -5.82 19.71 13.43
N ARG A 93 -5.72 20.96 13.89
CA ARG A 93 -6.60 22.05 13.43
C ARG A 93 -6.46 22.34 11.93
N ASN A 94 -5.23 22.54 11.49
CA ASN A 94 -4.94 22.92 10.10
C ASN A 94 -5.25 21.76 9.13
N PHE A 95 -5.03 20.53 9.55
CA PHE A 95 -5.31 19.36 8.74
C PHE A 95 -6.81 19.14 8.56
N ILE A 96 -7.58 19.18 9.66
CA ILE A 96 -9.04 18.92 9.62
C ILE A 96 -9.83 20.08 8.99
N HIS A 97 -9.42 21.32 9.23
CA HIS A 97 -10.16 22.51 8.78
C HIS A 97 -9.67 23.08 7.44
N GLY A 98 -8.70 22.45 6.79
CA GLY A 98 -8.26 22.86 5.45
C GLY A 98 -7.35 24.09 5.40
N ASP A 99 -7.00 24.71 6.54
CA ASP A 99 -6.09 25.87 6.63
C ASP A 99 -4.64 25.52 6.29
N ALA A 100 -4.39 24.24 6.05
CA ALA A 100 -3.12 23.69 5.63
C ALA A 100 -2.52 24.37 4.38
N PHE A 101 -3.39 24.90 3.50
CA PHE A 101 -2.92 25.60 2.29
C PHE A 101 -2.17 26.90 2.59
N ALA A 102 -2.53 27.61 3.66
CA ALA A 102 -1.90 28.87 4.03
C ALA A 102 -0.53 28.67 4.70
N ALA A 103 -0.37 27.62 5.50
CA ALA A 103 0.82 27.42 6.32
C ALA A 103 2.10 27.15 5.53
N PHE A 104 2.00 26.59 4.31
CA PHE A 104 3.12 26.23 3.44
C PHE A 104 3.06 26.90 2.06
N ALA A 105 2.20 27.87 1.85
CA ALA A 105 2.13 28.60 0.59
C ALA A 105 3.43 29.42 0.40
N GLY A 106 4.17 29.09 -0.68
CA GLY A 106 5.38 29.81 -1.05
C GLY A 106 6.69 29.34 -0.41
N THR A 107 6.66 28.32 0.48
CA THR A 107 7.89 27.74 1.04
C THR A 107 8.45 26.65 0.11
N GLN A 108 9.79 26.51 0.06
CA GLN A 108 10.44 25.39 -0.61
C GLN A 108 10.39 24.16 0.29
N PRO A 109 10.34 22.93 -0.28
CA PRO A 109 10.40 21.72 0.52
C PRO A 109 11.75 21.61 1.22
N GLU A 110 11.70 21.52 2.56
CA GLU A 110 12.87 21.38 3.40
C GLU A 110 12.70 20.24 4.42
N VAL A 111 13.81 19.77 4.97
CA VAL A 111 13.78 18.75 6.03
C VAL A 111 13.33 19.40 7.33
N VAL A 112 12.13 19.05 7.78
CA VAL A 112 11.53 19.60 9.01
C VAL A 112 12.01 18.81 10.22
N SER A 113 12.36 19.53 11.30
CA SER A 113 12.62 18.91 12.61
C SER A 113 11.31 18.76 13.37
N LEU A 114 10.80 17.53 13.48
CA LEU A 114 9.66 17.20 14.32
C LEU A 114 10.13 16.53 15.62
N ALA A 115 9.33 16.61 16.67
CA ALA A 115 9.67 16.02 17.96
C ALA A 115 9.96 14.52 17.85
N LEU A 116 10.92 14.00 18.60
CA LEU A 116 11.34 12.59 18.59
C LEU A 116 10.24 11.61 19.03
N THR A 117 9.16 12.13 19.63
CA THR A 117 8.01 11.35 20.09
C THR A 117 7.07 10.90 18.96
N PHE A 118 7.21 11.47 17.76
CA PHE A 118 6.37 11.08 16.62
C PHE A 118 6.87 9.81 15.93
N THR A 119 5.94 8.92 15.61
CA THR A 119 6.23 7.69 14.87
C THR A 119 6.59 8.03 13.42
N ARG A 120 7.70 7.47 12.93
CA ARG A 120 8.19 7.68 11.57
C ARG A 120 7.68 6.55 10.67
N ASN A 121 6.39 6.52 10.40
CA ASN A 121 5.71 5.37 9.82
C ASN A 121 4.94 5.68 8.52
N ALA A 122 5.23 6.81 7.86
CA ALA A 122 4.44 7.22 6.71
C ALA A 122 4.72 6.38 5.46
N MET A 123 5.97 6.17 5.05
CA MET A 123 6.29 5.54 3.77
C MET A 123 7.17 4.29 3.89
N PRO A 124 6.70 3.11 3.40
CA PRO A 124 5.42 2.85 2.72
C PRO A 124 4.26 2.74 3.71
N SER A 125 3.00 2.94 3.25
CA SER A 125 1.82 2.66 4.08
C SER A 125 1.73 1.16 4.36
N LEU A 126 2.02 0.75 5.60
CA LEU A 126 1.86 -0.65 6.02
C LEU A 126 0.40 -1.08 6.12
N HIS A 127 -0.52 -0.16 6.47
CA HIS A 127 -1.95 -0.47 6.48
C HIS A 127 -2.43 -0.89 5.09
N LEU A 128 -2.13 -0.10 4.06
CA LEU A 128 -2.51 -0.47 2.70
C LEU A 128 -1.71 -1.69 2.21
N THR A 129 -0.44 -1.82 2.54
CA THR A 129 0.37 -3.00 2.22
C THR A 129 -0.30 -4.28 2.72
N TRP A 130 -0.70 -4.34 3.98
CA TRP A 130 -1.37 -5.51 4.55
C TRP A 130 -2.76 -5.74 3.92
N ALA A 131 -3.53 -4.69 3.65
CA ALA A 131 -4.81 -4.82 2.97
C ALA A 131 -4.65 -5.38 1.54
N LEU A 132 -3.62 -4.95 0.80
CA LEU A 132 -3.26 -5.52 -0.51
C LEU A 132 -2.82 -6.99 -0.40
N LEU A 133 -2.05 -7.35 0.61
CA LEU A 133 -1.65 -8.73 0.84
C LEU A 133 -2.86 -9.62 1.17
N VAL A 134 -3.80 -9.15 1.99
CA VAL A 134 -5.09 -9.83 2.23
C VAL A 134 -5.85 -10.01 0.92
N LEU A 135 -5.96 -8.96 0.11
CA LEU A 135 -6.61 -9.00 -1.21
C LEU A 135 -5.97 -10.03 -2.14
N TRP A 136 -4.63 -10.03 -2.24
CA TRP A 136 -3.94 -10.92 -3.19
C TRP A 136 -3.89 -12.38 -2.72
N ILE A 137 -3.81 -12.61 -1.42
CA ILE A 137 -3.90 -13.96 -0.85
C ILE A 137 -5.31 -14.54 -1.05
N SER A 138 -6.37 -13.73 -0.88
CA SER A 138 -7.76 -14.18 -0.98
C SER A 138 -8.28 -14.43 -2.40
N ARG A 139 -7.43 -14.42 -3.44
CA ARG A 139 -7.84 -14.53 -4.87
C ARG A 139 -8.63 -15.79 -5.21
N ASP A 140 -8.46 -16.87 -4.48
CA ASP A 140 -9.16 -18.15 -4.63
C ASP A 140 -10.41 -18.28 -3.77
N LEU A 141 -10.69 -17.32 -2.88
CA LEU A 141 -11.80 -17.37 -1.95
C LEU A 141 -13.16 -16.89 -2.53
N GLY A 142 -13.24 -16.68 -3.84
CA GLY A 142 -14.51 -16.27 -4.49
C GLY A 142 -15.08 -14.98 -3.91
N ARG A 143 -16.18 -15.05 -3.13
CA ARG A 143 -16.78 -13.87 -2.49
C ARG A 143 -15.83 -13.19 -1.49
N GLY A 144 -14.97 -13.95 -0.82
CA GLY A 144 -13.96 -13.43 0.11
C GLY A 144 -12.99 -12.47 -0.57
N HIS A 145 -12.63 -12.73 -1.84
CA HIS A 145 -11.79 -11.83 -2.63
C HIS A 145 -12.45 -10.45 -2.85
N TRP A 146 -13.74 -10.41 -3.18
CA TRP A 146 -14.46 -9.15 -3.35
C TRP A 146 -14.59 -8.36 -2.05
N LEU A 147 -14.82 -9.07 -0.92
CA LEU A 147 -14.82 -8.43 0.41
C LEU A 147 -13.44 -7.84 0.73
N ALA A 148 -12.36 -8.56 0.42
CA ALA A 148 -11.00 -8.07 0.59
C ALA A 148 -10.70 -6.87 -0.32
N ALA A 149 -11.24 -6.83 -1.55
CA ALA A 149 -11.10 -5.69 -2.46
C ALA A 149 -11.79 -4.43 -1.92
N ILE A 150 -13.02 -4.58 -1.43
CA ILE A 150 -13.79 -3.49 -0.79
C ILE A 150 -13.04 -3.01 0.47
N PHE A 151 -12.54 -3.94 1.29
CA PHE A 151 -11.78 -3.61 2.48
C PHE A 151 -10.48 -2.85 2.14
N ALA A 152 -9.74 -3.28 1.12
CA ALA A 152 -8.52 -2.59 0.68
C ALA A 152 -8.81 -1.17 0.17
N LEU A 153 -9.90 -0.99 -0.58
CA LEU A 153 -10.35 0.33 -1.03
C LEU A 153 -10.70 1.23 0.17
N PHE A 154 -11.47 0.72 1.11
CA PHE A 154 -11.84 1.48 2.31
C PHE A 154 -10.65 1.76 3.22
N THR A 155 -9.67 0.84 3.30
CA THR A 155 -8.41 1.06 4.02
C THR A 155 -7.62 2.20 3.38
N ALA A 156 -7.57 2.30 2.05
CA ALA A 156 -6.91 3.42 1.38
C ALA A 156 -7.56 4.78 1.75
N VAL A 157 -8.89 4.85 1.76
CA VAL A 157 -9.61 6.05 2.21
C VAL A 157 -9.38 6.31 3.70
N ALA A 158 -9.45 5.28 4.53
CA ALA A 158 -9.26 5.39 5.97
C ALA A 158 -7.87 5.94 6.34
N THR A 159 -6.81 5.46 5.70
CA THR A 159 -5.43 5.91 5.96
C THR A 159 -5.19 7.37 5.57
N LEU A 160 -5.84 7.86 4.50
CA LEU A 160 -5.79 9.27 4.15
C LEU A 160 -6.64 10.11 5.11
N SER A 161 -7.82 9.64 5.50
CA SER A 161 -8.73 10.39 6.36
C SER A 161 -8.22 10.55 7.79
N THR A 162 -7.43 9.61 8.29
CA THR A 162 -6.77 9.70 9.60
C THR A 162 -5.57 10.65 9.60
N GLY A 163 -5.08 11.04 8.42
CA GLY A 163 -3.90 11.91 8.30
C GLY A 163 -2.56 11.23 8.61
N GLU A 164 -2.55 9.92 8.67
CA GLU A 164 -1.32 9.14 8.89
C GLU A 164 -0.46 9.02 7.62
N HIS A 165 -1.08 9.24 6.44
CA HIS A 165 -0.42 9.02 5.15
C HIS A 165 -0.74 10.08 4.10
N TYR A 166 0.24 10.35 3.23
CA TYR A 166 0.06 11.06 1.96
C TYR A 166 -0.40 10.07 0.88
N LEU A 167 -1.00 10.57 -0.21
CA LEU A 167 -1.40 9.70 -1.33
C LEU A 167 -0.23 8.89 -1.89
N VAL A 168 0.94 9.50 -1.98
CA VAL A 168 2.14 8.83 -2.50
C VAL A 168 2.58 7.64 -1.66
N ASP A 169 2.37 7.66 -0.33
CA ASP A 169 2.66 6.52 0.56
C ASP A 169 1.83 5.29 0.19
N LEU A 170 0.58 5.55 -0.24
CA LEU A 170 -0.34 4.52 -0.70
C LEU A 170 0.07 3.98 -2.07
N VAL A 171 0.47 4.86 -3.00
CA VAL A 171 0.97 4.45 -4.32
C VAL A 171 2.17 3.54 -4.18
N VAL A 172 3.10 3.90 -3.33
CA VAL A 172 4.36 3.16 -3.11
C VAL A 172 4.14 1.85 -2.34
N ALA A 173 3.04 1.72 -1.60
CA ALA A 173 2.65 0.46 -0.97
C ALA A 173 2.39 -0.67 -1.99
N PHE A 174 1.96 -0.36 -3.23
CA PHE A 174 1.72 -1.37 -4.26
C PHE A 174 2.98 -2.12 -4.69
N PRO A 175 4.05 -1.47 -5.20
CA PRO A 175 5.28 -2.16 -5.57
C PRO A 175 5.98 -2.79 -4.35
N PHE A 176 5.89 -2.18 -3.17
CA PHE A 176 6.40 -2.75 -1.93
C PHE A 176 5.68 -4.06 -1.59
N ALA A 177 4.34 -4.06 -1.57
CA ALA A 177 3.55 -5.26 -1.35
C ALA A 177 3.82 -6.35 -2.39
N LEU A 178 4.03 -5.98 -3.68
CA LEU A 178 4.39 -6.91 -4.75
C LEU A 178 5.70 -7.63 -4.47
N ALA A 179 6.73 -6.90 -4.04
CA ALA A 179 8.02 -7.48 -3.70
C ALA A 179 7.88 -8.47 -2.53
N ILE A 180 7.18 -8.09 -1.45
CA ILE A 180 6.94 -8.93 -0.28
C ILE A 180 6.10 -10.16 -0.63
N TRP A 181 5.00 -9.99 -1.36
CA TRP A 181 4.14 -11.07 -1.78
C TRP A 181 4.90 -12.08 -2.63
N SER A 182 5.68 -11.62 -3.62
CA SER A 182 6.50 -12.48 -4.47
C SER A 182 7.61 -13.17 -3.68
N LEU A 183 8.17 -12.52 -2.67
CA LEU A 183 9.21 -13.11 -1.80
C LEU A 183 8.66 -14.26 -0.95
N CYS A 184 7.44 -14.15 -0.43
CA CYS A 184 6.90 -15.09 0.56
C CYS A 184 5.94 -16.13 -0.04
N VAL A 185 5.19 -15.75 -1.09
CA VAL A 185 4.01 -16.50 -1.57
C VAL A 185 4.19 -17.08 -2.98
N GLY A 186 5.32 -16.81 -3.64
CA GLY A 186 5.55 -17.26 -5.02
C GLY A 186 5.39 -18.79 -5.22
N ASP A 187 4.83 -19.16 -6.36
CA ASP A 187 4.51 -20.52 -6.80
C ASP A 187 5.71 -21.31 -7.34
N VAL A 188 6.82 -20.62 -7.56
CA VAL A 188 8.06 -21.20 -8.10
C VAL A 188 9.25 -20.89 -7.17
N SER A 189 10.37 -21.59 -7.39
CA SER A 189 11.61 -21.35 -6.64
C SER A 189 12.01 -19.87 -6.64
N LEU A 190 12.64 -19.40 -5.56
CA LEU A 190 13.20 -18.05 -5.47
C LEU A 190 14.22 -17.75 -6.57
N THR A 191 14.92 -18.77 -7.07
CA THR A 191 15.89 -18.66 -8.16
C THR A 191 15.26 -18.62 -9.55
N HIS A 192 13.94 -18.87 -9.64
CA HIS A 192 13.25 -18.81 -10.93
C HIS A 192 13.20 -17.37 -11.46
N PRO A 193 13.65 -17.12 -12.72
CA PRO A 193 13.80 -15.76 -13.25
C PRO A 193 12.55 -14.89 -13.12
N ARG A 194 11.36 -15.44 -13.39
CA ARG A 194 10.10 -14.72 -13.25
C ARG A 194 9.90 -14.19 -11.83
N ARG A 195 10.12 -15.01 -10.81
CA ARG A 195 9.95 -14.63 -9.41
C ARG A 195 11.00 -13.61 -8.97
N THR A 196 12.27 -13.86 -9.31
CA THR A 196 13.36 -12.92 -9.04
C THR A 196 13.11 -11.56 -9.67
N LEU A 197 12.68 -11.52 -10.95
CA LEU A 197 12.34 -10.28 -11.65
C LEU A 197 11.15 -9.54 -11.03
N THR A 198 10.14 -10.27 -10.54
CA THR A 198 9.00 -9.64 -9.86
C THR A 198 9.42 -9.02 -8.52
N ILE A 199 10.23 -9.72 -7.72
CA ILE A 199 10.77 -9.20 -6.46
C ILE A 199 11.64 -7.97 -6.74
N ALA A 200 12.60 -8.09 -7.66
CA ALA A 200 13.50 -7.01 -8.02
C ALA A 200 12.74 -5.81 -8.61
N GLY A 201 11.79 -6.05 -9.50
CA GLY A 201 10.96 -4.99 -10.12
C GLY A 201 10.17 -4.21 -9.08
N GLY A 202 9.49 -4.90 -8.14
CA GLY A 202 8.79 -4.24 -7.04
C GLY A 202 9.73 -3.41 -6.16
N ALA A 203 10.88 -3.98 -5.78
CA ALA A 203 11.88 -3.28 -4.98
C ALA A 203 12.49 -2.07 -5.72
N ILE A 204 12.83 -2.22 -7.01
CA ILE A 204 13.37 -1.13 -7.83
C ILE A 204 12.37 0.01 -7.96
N VAL A 205 11.10 -0.28 -8.26
CA VAL A 205 10.06 0.76 -8.38
C VAL A 205 9.86 1.46 -7.03
N TYR A 206 9.82 0.71 -5.91
CA TYR A 206 9.78 1.28 -4.57
C TYR A 206 10.95 2.24 -4.33
N LEU A 207 12.18 1.79 -4.56
CA LEU A 207 13.39 2.60 -4.35
C LEU A 207 13.45 3.80 -5.31
N ALA A 208 12.99 3.66 -6.54
CA ALA A 208 12.92 4.77 -7.50
C ALA A 208 12.02 5.91 -7.00
N TRP A 209 10.87 5.59 -6.39
CA TRP A 209 10.03 6.58 -5.73
C TRP A 209 10.75 7.28 -4.57
N ILE A 210 11.41 6.53 -3.69
CA ILE A 210 12.19 7.09 -2.57
C ILE A 210 13.27 8.04 -3.08
N ILE A 211 14.04 7.61 -4.09
CA ILE A 211 15.10 8.40 -4.69
C ILE A 211 14.55 9.67 -5.36
N ALA A 212 13.46 9.55 -6.12
CA ALA A 212 12.84 10.69 -6.79
C ALA A 212 12.33 11.73 -5.79
N ILE A 213 11.63 11.32 -4.73
CA ILE A 213 11.13 12.23 -3.69
C ILE A 213 12.29 12.90 -2.95
N ARG A 214 13.32 12.14 -2.61
CA ARG A 214 14.41 12.63 -1.76
C ARG A 214 15.39 13.52 -2.50
N PHE A 215 15.71 13.22 -3.77
CA PHE A 215 16.81 13.84 -4.50
C PHE A 215 16.37 14.62 -5.75
N ALA A 216 15.15 14.38 -6.23
CA ALA A 216 14.62 15.03 -7.42
C ALA A 216 13.15 15.45 -7.28
N PRO A 217 12.74 16.08 -6.16
CA PRO A 217 11.34 16.42 -5.92
C PRO A 217 10.75 17.35 -6.98
N ALA A 218 11.61 18.18 -7.60
CA ALA A 218 11.21 19.09 -8.68
C ALA A 218 10.54 18.40 -9.88
N LEU A 219 10.81 17.10 -10.09
CA LEU A 219 10.14 16.32 -11.14
C LEU A 219 8.62 16.29 -10.96
N PHE A 220 8.15 16.24 -9.72
CA PHE A 220 6.71 16.19 -9.43
C PHE A 220 6.03 17.56 -9.54
N TYR A 221 6.80 18.66 -9.38
CA TYR A 221 6.25 20.02 -9.36
C TYR A 221 6.18 20.65 -10.75
N ALA A 222 6.80 20.05 -11.75
CA ALA A 222 6.85 20.58 -13.11
C ALA A 222 5.46 20.63 -13.77
N SER A 223 4.57 19.69 -13.44
CA SER A 223 3.19 19.65 -13.95
C SER A 223 2.34 18.69 -13.08
N PRO A 224 1.07 19.01 -12.78
CA PRO A 224 0.18 18.10 -12.07
C PRO A 224 -0.11 16.79 -12.83
N VAL A 225 0.14 16.75 -14.13
CA VAL A 225 -0.02 15.53 -14.94
C VAL A 225 1.02 14.47 -14.58
N ILE A 226 2.24 14.87 -14.22
CA ILE A 226 3.33 13.93 -13.92
C ILE A 226 3.01 13.03 -12.72
N PRO A 227 2.67 13.54 -11.52
CA PRO A 227 2.38 12.69 -10.39
C PRO A 227 1.18 11.77 -10.65
N TRP A 228 0.14 12.24 -11.38
CA TRP A 228 -0.97 11.37 -11.79
C TRP A 228 -0.52 10.23 -12.70
N LEU A 229 0.22 10.52 -13.77
CA LEU A 229 0.66 9.50 -14.72
C LEU A 229 1.56 8.46 -14.04
N VAL A 230 2.55 8.91 -13.25
CA VAL A 230 3.50 8.00 -12.60
C VAL A 230 2.79 7.15 -11.54
N SER A 231 1.84 7.73 -10.78
CA SER A 231 1.04 7.00 -9.79
C SER A 231 0.15 5.95 -10.45
N ILE A 232 -0.61 6.33 -11.47
CA ILE A 232 -1.49 5.41 -12.20
C ILE A 232 -0.65 4.30 -12.86
N ALA A 233 0.48 4.64 -13.49
CA ALA A 233 1.38 3.66 -14.09
C ALA A 233 1.93 2.67 -13.04
N THR A 234 2.34 3.17 -11.87
CA THR A 234 2.84 2.33 -10.76
C THR A 234 1.78 1.33 -10.28
N VAL A 235 0.57 1.83 -10.00
CA VAL A 235 -0.53 1.00 -9.50
C VAL A 235 -0.98 -0.01 -10.56
N THR A 236 -1.22 0.44 -11.79
CA THR A 236 -1.71 -0.43 -12.87
C THR A 236 -0.69 -1.48 -13.26
N ALA A 237 0.59 -1.14 -13.38
CA ALA A 237 1.66 -2.10 -13.65
C ALA A 237 1.76 -3.16 -12.55
N THR A 238 1.68 -2.74 -11.27
CA THR A 238 1.69 -3.67 -10.14
C THR A 238 0.51 -4.63 -10.19
N LEU A 239 -0.70 -4.11 -10.36
CA LEU A 239 -1.91 -4.93 -10.48
C LEU A 239 -1.84 -5.86 -11.68
N PHE A 240 -1.39 -5.38 -12.84
CA PHE A 240 -1.19 -6.21 -14.02
C PHE A 240 -0.25 -7.39 -13.72
N VAL A 241 0.90 -7.15 -13.09
CA VAL A 241 1.84 -8.21 -12.72
C VAL A 241 1.20 -9.21 -11.77
N VAL A 242 0.49 -8.77 -10.73
CA VAL A 242 -0.19 -9.66 -9.77
C VAL A 242 -1.24 -10.52 -10.47
N TYR A 243 -2.13 -9.91 -11.25
CA TYR A 243 -3.26 -10.62 -11.85
C TYR A 243 -2.88 -11.42 -13.11
N SER A 244 -1.72 -11.17 -13.71
CA SER A 244 -1.15 -12.02 -14.76
C SER A 244 -0.50 -13.31 -14.21
N GLN A 245 -0.28 -13.39 -12.88
CA GLN A 245 0.23 -14.61 -12.26
C GLN A 245 -0.90 -15.58 -11.92
N PRO A 246 -0.67 -16.91 -12.01
CA PRO A 246 -1.66 -17.89 -11.62
C PRO A 246 -2.05 -17.69 -10.14
N THR A 247 -3.30 -18.00 -9.84
CA THR A 247 -3.77 -18.00 -8.45
C THR A 247 -3.04 -19.10 -7.68
N ILE A 248 -2.45 -18.71 -6.55
CA ILE A 248 -1.72 -19.65 -5.69
C ILE A 248 -2.69 -20.18 -4.64
N THR A 249 -2.86 -21.49 -4.62
CA THR A 249 -3.62 -22.17 -3.57
C THR A 249 -2.68 -22.69 -2.50
N PHE A 250 -2.98 -22.40 -1.24
CA PHE A 250 -2.20 -22.86 -0.07
C PHE A 250 -2.65 -24.26 0.34
N VAL A 251 -2.44 -25.27 -0.53
CA VAL A 251 -2.80 -26.65 -0.24
C VAL A 251 -1.59 -27.35 0.39
N ASN A 252 -1.80 -28.08 1.49
CA ASN A 252 -0.80 -28.89 2.20
C ASN A 252 0.46 -28.14 2.68
N GLY A 253 0.37 -26.82 2.90
CA GLY A 253 1.51 -26.01 3.35
C GLY A 253 2.53 -25.70 2.25
N GLU A 254 2.32 -26.19 1.03
CA GLU A 254 3.08 -25.86 -0.16
C GLU A 254 2.22 -25.00 -1.11
N ALA A 255 2.87 -24.06 -1.81
CA ALA A 255 2.21 -23.28 -2.82
C ALA A 255 2.05 -24.14 -4.08
N THR A 256 0.81 -24.48 -4.44
CA THR A 256 0.49 -25.19 -5.68
C THR A 256 -0.28 -24.29 -6.64
N SER A 257 -0.04 -24.39 -7.93
CA SER A 257 -0.84 -23.70 -8.94
C SER A 257 -2.25 -24.31 -9.02
N SER A 258 -3.28 -23.45 -9.08
CA SER A 258 -4.67 -23.91 -9.14
C SER A 258 -4.92 -24.78 -10.37
N PRO A 259 -5.62 -25.94 -10.24
CA PRO A 259 -5.98 -26.83 -11.37
C PRO A 259 -6.85 -26.16 -12.44
N ARG A 260 -7.51 -25.04 -12.14
CA ARG A 260 -8.33 -24.31 -13.13
C ARG A 260 -7.55 -23.79 -14.34
N ALA A 261 -6.23 -23.57 -14.20
CA ALA A 261 -5.39 -23.18 -15.33
C ALA A 261 -5.10 -24.37 -16.30
N ASN A 262 -5.19 -25.61 -15.82
CA ASN A 262 -4.92 -26.79 -16.64
C ASN A 262 -6.16 -27.30 -17.38
N ALA A 263 -7.38 -27.05 -16.90
CA ALA A 263 -8.61 -27.45 -17.57
C ALA A 263 -8.82 -26.71 -18.90
N ALA A 264 -8.40 -25.46 -19.00
CA ALA A 264 -8.49 -24.70 -20.26
C ALA A 264 -7.51 -25.19 -21.34
N LYS A 265 -6.40 -25.83 -20.97
CA LYS A 265 -5.42 -26.38 -21.91
C LYS A 265 -5.85 -27.76 -22.45
N PHE A 266 -6.66 -28.54 -21.71
CA PHE A 266 -7.17 -29.84 -22.14
C PHE A 266 -8.33 -29.72 -23.14
N CYS A 267 -9.10 -28.62 -23.11
CA CYS A 267 -10.17 -28.37 -24.09
C CYS A 267 -9.68 -27.79 -25.44
N GLN A 268 -8.41 -27.45 -25.58
CA GLN A 268 -7.84 -26.95 -26.84
C GLN A 268 -7.02 -28.02 -27.58
N ALA A 269 -6.89 -29.24 -27.03
CA ALA A 269 -6.07 -30.30 -27.59
C ALA A 269 -6.89 -31.52 -28.09
N ASN A 270 -8.23 -31.42 -28.20
CA ASN A 270 -9.09 -32.41 -28.83
C ASN A 270 -9.95 -31.79 -29.92
#